data_4ad1372a30bd4286662b3b2baad216ad
#
_entry.id   4ad1372a30bd4286662b3b2baad216ad
#
_cell.length_a   1.000
_cell.length_b   1.000
_cell.length_c   1.000
_cell.angle_alpha   90.00
_cell.angle_beta   90.00
_cell.angle_gamma   90.00
#
_symmetry.space_group_name_H-M   'P 1'
#
loop_
_entity.id
_entity.type
_entity.pdbx_description
1 polymer ?
#
loop_
_entity_poly.entity_id
_entity_poly.type
_entity_poly.pdbx_seq_one_letter_code
_entity_poly.pdbx_strand_id
1 'polypeptide(L)'
;MYDQHTAATGQVFDAQAREVAWESTQGQPWLVNALAEQAVWKTPANLDRTQVIDFERMRAAREALILRNDTHLDQLHDKLREPRVRHVIEPMLLGENIDQQEQDRQYVLDLGLVRLGPQKNLIPKNSIYAEVLPRALSAGVQLNIHSDYIRPDWQDAQGRMLPKIFLRNFQDWWRQHGEVMRSSVSYHEAAPHLILMAYLQRVVNGDGYISREYAAGSGRLDLMVEHGGVKMAIEVKVWRDKQADPLIEGLQQIERYLDRLQLESGFLVLFDRRSSAAEWAERMSWLETTTASGKAVSVLRA
;
A
#
# COMPACT_ATOMS: atom_id res chain seq x y z
N MET A 1 -4.02 26.48 -12.00
CA MET A 1 -4.10 26.62 -10.52
C MET A 1 -2.76 27.02 -9.91
N TYR A 2 -1.70 26.21 -9.96
CA TYR A 2 -0.39 26.55 -9.36
C TYR A 2 0.17 27.87 -9.88
N ASP A 3 0.08 28.11 -11.20
CA ASP A 3 0.48 29.40 -11.81
C ASP A 3 -0.38 30.58 -11.35
N GLN A 4 -1.68 30.34 -11.14
CA GLN A 4 -2.59 31.36 -10.59
C GLN A 4 -2.20 31.75 -9.17
N HIS A 5 -1.85 30.75 -8.34
CA HIS A 5 -1.34 30.99 -6.99
C HIS A 5 -0.04 31.78 -7.02
N THR A 6 0.92 31.36 -7.86
CA THR A 6 2.20 32.06 -8.04
C THR A 6 1.98 33.49 -8.48
N ALA A 7 1.08 33.72 -9.46
CA ALA A 7 0.76 35.08 -9.93
C ALA A 7 0.11 35.95 -8.84
N ALA A 8 -0.70 35.36 -7.97
CA ALA A 8 -1.41 36.07 -6.91
C ALA A 8 -0.55 36.34 -5.65
N THR A 9 0.42 35.50 -5.35
CA THR A 9 1.14 35.52 -4.05
C THR A 9 2.65 35.68 -4.18
N GLY A 10 3.21 35.47 -5.37
CA GLY A 10 4.65 35.37 -5.59
C GLY A 10 5.28 34.04 -5.20
N GLN A 11 4.57 33.16 -4.48
CA GLN A 11 5.11 31.86 -4.06
C GLN A 11 5.21 30.90 -5.24
N VAL A 12 6.39 30.36 -5.46
CA VAL A 12 6.70 29.49 -6.61
C VAL A 12 6.58 28.03 -6.24
N PHE A 13 5.98 27.25 -7.13
CA PHE A 13 6.13 25.78 -7.16
C PHE A 13 7.22 25.45 -8.17
N ASP A 14 8.30 24.81 -7.76
CA ASP A 14 9.36 24.42 -8.67
C ASP A 14 8.92 23.28 -9.62
N ALA A 15 9.77 22.94 -10.56
CA ALA A 15 9.46 21.92 -11.55
C ALA A 15 9.25 20.52 -10.92
N GLN A 16 10.05 20.18 -9.92
CA GLN A 16 9.96 18.89 -9.24
C GLN A 16 8.69 18.77 -8.40
N ALA A 17 8.29 19.85 -7.70
CA ALA A 17 7.01 19.90 -6.98
C ALA A 17 5.81 19.70 -7.92
N ARG A 18 5.86 20.30 -9.11
CA ARG A 18 4.81 20.15 -10.13
C ARG A 18 4.76 18.75 -10.69
N GLU A 19 5.91 18.09 -10.85
CA GLU A 19 6.00 16.68 -11.26
C GLU A 19 5.38 15.77 -10.21
N VAL A 20 5.74 15.91 -8.93
CA VAL A 20 5.10 15.20 -7.81
C VAL A 20 3.59 15.42 -7.82
N ALA A 21 3.13 16.66 -8.01
CA ALA A 21 1.70 16.95 -8.06
C ALA A 21 0.99 16.25 -9.21
N TRP A 22 1.61 16.24 -10.41
CA TRP A 22 1.06 15.54 -11.57
C TRP A 22 1.01 14.03 -11.37
N GLU A 23 2.09 13.41 -10.94
CA GLU A 23 2.17 11.97 -10.66
C GLU A 23 1.17 11.55 -9.59
N SER A 24 1.00 12.40 -8.56
CA SER A 24 0.10 12.13 -7.45
C SER A 24 -1.38 12.19 -7.83
N THR A 25 -1.75 13.09 -8.74
CA THR A 25 -3.16 13.41 -9.02
C THR A 25 -3.62 13.00 -10.41
N GLN A 26 -2.69 12.86 -11.37
CA GLN A 26 -2.97 12.70 -12.81
C GLN A 26 -4.00 13.73 -13.32
N GLY A 27 -3.89 14.94 -12.80
CA GLY A 27 -4.76 16.05 -13.18
C GLY A 27 -6.20 15.98 -12.64
N GLN A 28 -6.50 15.08 -11.70
CA GLN A 28 -7.84 15.02 -11.12
C GLN A 28 -8.17 16.29 -10.33
N PRO A 29 -9.20 17.07 -10.73
CA PRO A 29 -9.36 18.44 -10.27
C PRO A 29 -9.43 18.59 -8.75
N TRP A 30 -10.18 17.70 -8.09
CA TRP A 30 -10.29 17.76 -6.64
C TRP A 30 -8.94 17.48 -5.96
N LEU A 31 -8.21 16.43 -6.38
CA LEU A 31 -6.90 16.09 -5.80
C LEU A 31 -5.87 17.19 -6.06
N VAL A 32 -5.87 17.80 -7.26
CA VAL A 32 -4.99 18.93 -7.56
C VAL A 32 -5.23 20.08 -6.61
N ASN A 33 -6.51 20.38 -6.32
CA ASN A 33 -6.88 21.44 -5.37
C ASN A 33 -6.49 21.09 -3.93
N ALA A 34 -6.86 19.88 -3.48
CA ALA A 34 -6.59 19.43 -2.13
C ALA A 34 -5.09 19.36 -1.82
N LEU A 35 -4.29 18.87 -2.79
CA LEU A 35 -2.84 18.81 -2.65
C LEU A 35 -2.22 20.22 -2.60
N ALA A 36 -2.69 21.14 -3.44
CA ALA A 36 -2.24 22.53 -3.40
C ALA A 36 -2.62 23.21 -2.07
N GLU A 37 -3.85 23.00 -1.60
CA GLU A 37 -4.30 23.53 -0.31
C GLU A 37 -3.45 22.98 0.84
N GLN A 38 -3.18 21.67 0.84
CA GLN A 38 -2.34 21.04 1.84
C GLN A 38 -0.91 21.61 1.82
N ALA A 39 -0.32 21.73 0.62
CA ALA A 39 1.04 22.23 0.47
C ALA A 39 1.18 23.71 0.91
N VAL A 40 0.18 24.54 0.63
CA VAL A 40 0.27 26.00 0.80
C VAL A 40 -0.30 26.48 2.13
N TRP A 41 -1.47 25.96 2.54
CA TRP A 41 -2.24 26.52 3.64
C TRP A 41 -2.22 25.67 4.90
N LYS A 42 -2.16 24.36 4.75
CA LYS A 42 -2.26 23.43 5.88
C LYS A 42 -0.90 23.00 6.44
N THR A 43 0.18 23.43 5.81
CA THR A 43 1.55 23.21 6.27
C THR A 43 2.10 24.52 6.84
N PRO A 44 2.21 24.70 8.17
CA PRO A 44 2.61 25.98 8.78
C PRO A 44 3.94 26.53 8.23
N ALA A 45 4.91 25.66 7.98
CA ALA A 45 6.21 26.04 7.42
C ALA A 45 6.12 26.67 6.01
N ASN A 46 5.00 26.47 5.28
CA ASN A 46 4.79 26.97 3.92
C ASN A 46 3.91 28.23 3.87
N LEU A 47 3.45 28.75 5.00
CA LEU A 47 2.71 30.01 5.08
C LEU A 47 3.58 31.21 4.72
N ASP A 48 4.89 31.10 4.87
CA ASP A 48 5.85 32.08 4.36
C ASP A 48 5.90 32.02 2.83
N ARG A 49 5.31 32.99 2.16
CA ARG A 49 5.18 33.05 0.70
C ARG A 49 6.51 33.29 -0.02
N THR A 50 7.57 33.66 0.68
CA THR A 50 8.91 33.78 0.11
C THR A 50 9.58 32.41 -0.10
N GLN A 51 9.08 31.37 0.56
CA GLN A 51 9.60 30.03 0.46
C GLN A 51 9.02 29.31 -0.78
N VAL A 52 9.92 28.70 -1.55
CA VAL A 52 9.54 27.87 -2.69
C VAL A 52 8.91 26.58 -2.20
N ILE A 53 7.83 26.15 -2.84
CA ILE A 53 7.28 24.80 -2.69
C ILE A 53 8.09 23.89 -3.60
N ASP A 54 9.02 23.16 -3.00
CA ASP A 54 9.94 22.21 -3.62
C ASP A 54 9.41 20.76 -3.57
N PHE A 55 10.21 19.82 -4.07
CA PHE A 55 9.94 18.40 -4.06
C PHE A 55 9.57 17.86 -2.67
N GLU A 56 10.37 18.17 -1.64
CA GLU A 56 10.18 17.63 -0.28
C GLU A 56 8.90 18.18 0.36
N ARG A 57 8.61 19.44 0.17
CA ARG A 57 7.38 20.08 0.68
C ARG A 57 6.15 19.53 -0.01
N MET A 58 6.20 19.29 -1.33
CA MET A 58 5.09 18.71 -2.06
C MET A 58 4.88 17.25 -1.68
N ARG A 59 5.96 16.48 -1.48
CA ARG A 59 5.89 15.10 -1.00
C ARG A 59 5.29 15.03 0.41
N ALA A 60 5.72 15.89 1.32
CA ALA A 60 5.15 15.96 2.67
C ALA A 60 3.65 16.34 2.64
N ALA A 61 3.26 17.25 1.76
CA ALA A 61 1.85 17.60 1.58
C ALA A 61 1.02 16.43 1.05
N ARG A 62 1.58 15.65 0.11
CA ARG A 62 0.95 14.42 -0.40
C ARG A 62 0.71 13.41 0.72
N GLU A 63 1.72 13.14 1.55
CA GLU A 63 1.60 12.22 2.68
C GLU A 63 0.55 12.70 3.69
N ALA A 64 0.59 13.99 4.05
CA ALA A 64 -0.39 14.58 4.95
C ALA A 64 -1.83 14.48 4.38
N LEU A 65 -2.02 14.63 3.07
CA LEU A 65 -3.31 14.47 2.42
C LEU A 65 -3.81 13.02 2.49
N ILE A 66 -2.93 12.05 2.25
CA ILE A 66 -3.26 10.61 2.33
C ILE A 66 -3.64 10.20 3.75
N LEU A 67 -2.91 10.72 4.76
CA LEU A 67 -3.15 10.37 6.17
C LEU A 67 -4.38 11.05 6.76
N ARG A 68 -4.80 12.17 6.19
CA ARG A 68 -5.75 13.07 6.83
C ARG A 68 -7.23 12.66 6.74
N ASN A 69 -7.59 11.69 5.96
CA ASN A 69 -8.97 11.21 5.81
C ASN A 69 -9.98 12.36 5.56
N ASP A 70 -9.72 13.17 4.53
CA ASP A 70 -10.62 14.28 4.16
C ASP A 70 -11.99 13.77 3.66
N THR A 71 -13.01 14.63 3.76
CA THR A 71 -14.42 14.35 3.39
C THR A 71 -14.61 13.67 2.02
N HIS A 72 -13.74 13.94 1.05
CA HIS A 72 -13.77 13.25 -0.24
C HIS A 72 -13.29 11.81 -0.13
N LEU A 73 -12.32 11.54 0.74
CA LEU A 73 -11.86 10.18 1.03
C LEU A 73 -12.91 9.41 1.82
N ASP A 74 -13.72 10.07 2.63
CA ASP A 74 -14.89 9.47 3.29
C ASP A 74 -15.95 9.07 2.26
N GLN A 75 -16.21 9.90 1.24
CA GLN A 75 -17.10 9.53 0.12
C GLN A 75 -16.54 8.33 -0.67
N LEU A 76 -15.22 8.21 -0.77
CA LEU A 76 -14.57 7.06 -1.36
C LEU A 76 -14.82 5.78 -0.54
N HIS A 77 -14.77 5.87 0.80
CA HIS A 77 -15.13 4.77 1.68
C HIS A 77 -16.56 4.29 1.44
N ASP A 78 -17.51 5.21 1.29
CA ASP A 78 -18.90 4.86 0.99
C ASP A 78 -19.03 4.18 -0.37
N LYS A 79 -18.31 4.66 -1.38
CA LYS A 79 -18.27 4.01 -2.70
C LYS A 79 -17.68 2.60 -2.66
N LEU A 80 -16.64 2.38 -1.88
CA LEU A 80 -16.03 1.06 -1.70
C LEU A 80 -16.91 0.06 -0.92
N ARG A 81 -17.98 0.54 -0.27
CA ARG A 81 -19.01 -0.34 0.33
C ARG A 81 -20.01 -0.85 -0.69
N GLU A 82 -20.13 -0.22 -1.86
CA GLU A 82 -20.99 -0.72 -2.94
C GLU A 82 -20.42 -2.05 -3.46
N PRO A 83 -21.18 -3.17 -3.42
CA PRO A 83 -20.68 -4.49 -3.84
C PRO A 83 -20.06 -4.48 -5.23
N ARG A 84 -20.69 -3.80 -6.20
CA ARG A 84 -20.19 -3.70 -7.58
C ARG A 84 -18.86 -2.97 -7.70
N VAL A 85 -18.56 -1.99 -6.83
CA VAL A 85 -17.27 -1.29 -6.78
C VAL A 85 -16.24 -2.20 -6.14
N ARG A 86 -16.60 -2.81 -5.03
CA ARG A 86 -15.74 -3.69 -4.27
C ARG A 86 -15.30 -4.90 -5.07
N HIS A 87 -16.22 -5.55 -5.78
CA HIS A 87 -15.92 -6.70 -6.66
C HIS A 87 -14.95 -6.39 -7.80
N VAL A 88 -14.79 -5.12 -8.16
CA VAL A 88 -13.79 -4.69 -9.16
C VAL A 88 -12.47 -4.28 -8.49
N ILE A 89 -12.55 -3.47 -7.44
CA ILE A 89 -11.37 -2.89 -6.81
C ILE A 89 -10.56 -3.93 -6.03
N GLU A 90 -11.20 -4.83 -5.27
CA GLU A 90 -10.48 -5.85 -4.50
C GLU A 90 -9.63 -6.75 -5.39
N PRO A 91 -10.18 -7.43 -6.41
CA PRO A 91 -9.36 -8.27 -7.29
C PRO A 91 -8.27 -7.50 -8.02
N MET A 92 -8.57 -6.26 -8.45
CA MET A 92 -7.57 -5.40 -9.08
C MET A 92 -6.37 -5.17 -8.14
N LEU A 93 -6.64 -4.83 -6.87
CA LEU A 93 -5.58 -4.62 -5.88
C LEU A 93 -4.83 -5.91 -5.54
N LEU A 94 -5.47 -7.06 -5.72
CA LEU A 94 -4.93 -8.39 -5.52
C LEU A 94 -4.14 -8.90 -6.72
N GLY A 95 -4.23 -8.18 -7.85
CA GLY A 95 -3.70 -8.65 -9.11
C GLY A 95 -4.40 -9.90 -9.64
N GLU A 96 -5.63 -10.14 -9.24
CA GLU A 96 -6.43 -11.28 -9.66
C GLU A 96 -7.17 -10.94 -10.95
N ASN A 97 -7.11 -11.86 -11.92
CA ASN A 97 -8.00 -11.82 -13.08
C ASN A 97 -9.29 -12.56 -12.71
N ILE A 98 -10.26 -11.84 -12.19
CA ILE A 98 -11.61 -12.37 -12.03
C ILE A 98 -12.44 -11.94 -13.23
N ASP A 99 -13.33 -12.82 -13.68
CA ASP A 99 -14.32 -12.50 -14.72
C ASP A 99 -15.31 -11.47 -14.16
N GLN A 100 -14.99 -10.20 -14.38
CA GLN A 100 -15.75 -9.06 -13.88
C GLN A 100 -16.82 -8.70 -14.89
N GLN A 101 -18.02 -8.36 -14.40
CA GLN A 101 -19.07 -7.84 -15.27
C GLN A 101 -18.60 -6.52 -15.91
N GLU A 102 -18.70 -6.42 -17.23
CA GLU A 102 -18.23 -5.24 -17.98
C GLU A 102 -18.90 -3.95 -17.51
N GLN A 103 -20.17 -4.03 -17.09
CA GLN A 103 -20.90 -2.88 -16.54
C GLN A 103 -20.29 -2.35 -15.24
N ASP A 104 -19.82 -3.22 -14.35
CA ASP A 104 -19.20 -2.82 -13.08
C ASP A 104 -17.81 -2.24 -13.33
N ARG A 105 -17.06 -2.81 -14.27
CA ARG A 105 -15.77 -2.25 -14.71
C ARG A 105 -15.92 -0.84 -15.26
N GLN A 106 -16.89 -0.65 -16.17
CA GLN A 106 -17.15 0.66 -16.75
C GLN A 106 -17.58 1.66 -15.67
N TYR A 107 -18.44 1.25 -14.75
CA TYR A 107 -18.87 2.10 -13.66
C TYR A 107 -17.68 2.59 -12.79
N VAL A 108 -16.74 1.70 -12.45
CA VAL A 108 -15.57 2.06 -11.64
C VAL A 108 -14.60 2.97 -12.42
N LEU A 109 -14.48 2.78 -13.75
CA LEU A 109 -13.76 3.69 -14.64
C LEU A 109 -14.41 5.09 -14.67
N ASP A 110 -15.73 5.15 -14.77
CA ASP A 110 -16.49 6.42 -14.80
C ASP A 110 -16.42 7.17 -13.46
N LEU A 111 -16.34 6.44 -12.34
CA LEU A 111 -16.05 7.04 -11.03
C LEU A 111 -14.64 7.66 -10.95
N GLY A 112 -13.77 7.35 -11.91
CA GLY A 112 -12.41 7.89 -11.94
C GLY A 112 -11.49 7.35 -10.85
N LEU A 113 -11.82 6.19 -10.27
CA LEU A 113 -11.01 5.51 -9.25
C LEU A 113 -9.85 4.72 -9.87
N VAL A 114 -10.08 4.21 -11.07
CA VAL A 114 -9.15 3.36 -11.83
C VAL A 114 -8.96 3.86 -13.25
N ARG A 115 -7.97 3.33 -13.92
CA ARG A 115 -7.71 3.53 -15.36
C ARG A 115 -7.23 2.23 -15.98
N LEU A 116 -7.24 2.16 -17.29
CA LEU A 116 -6.58 1.07 -18.01
C LEU A 116 -5.07 1.26 -17.98
N GLY A 117 -4.39 0.24 -17.56
CA GLY A 117 -2.93 0.13 -17.64
C GLY A 117 -2.45 -0.26 -19.06
N PRO A 118 -1.13 -0.31 -19.28
CA PRO A 118 -0.54 -0.67 -20.58
C PRO A 118 -0.97 -2.03 -21.13
N GLN A 119 -1.31 -2.97 -20.26
CA GLN A 119 -1.75 -4.33 -20.62
C GLN A 119 -3.28 -4.47 -20.61
N LYS A 120 -4.02 -3.36 -20.69
CA LYS A 120 -5.49 -3.29 -20.61
C LYS A 120 -6.08 -3.82 -19.30
N ASN A 121 -5.26 -4.03 -18.27
CA ASN A 121 -5.68 -4.33 -16.92
C ASN A 121 -6.11 -3.04 -16.20
N LEU A 122 -6.95 -3.18 -15.19
CA LEU A 122 -7.29 -2.06 -14.33
C LEU A 122 -6.16 -1.77 -13.36
N ILE A 123 -5.85 -0.50 -13.19
CA ILE A 123 -4.90 0.00 -12.20
C ILE A 123 -5.48 1.25 -11.52
N PRO A 124 -5.05 1.61 -10.30
CA PRO A 124 -5.48 2.85 -9.66
C PRO A 124 -5.24 4.06 -10.56
N LYS A 125 -6.16 5.01 -10.54
CA LYS A 125 -6.12 6.19 -11.42
C LYS A 125 -4.82 7.00 -11.25
N ASN A 126 -4.35 7.12 -10.02
CA ASN A 126 -3.17 7.90 -9.64
C ASN A 126 -2.52 7.33 -8.37
N SER A 127 -1.35 7.83 -7.97
CA SER A 127 -0.61 7.30 -6.84
C SER A 127 -1.27 7.57 -5.47
N ILE A 128 -2.08 8.63 -5.33
CA ILE A 128 -2.88 8.84 -4.11
C ILE A 128 -3.92 7.73 -3.98
N TYR A 129 -4.68 7.44 -5.04
CA TYR A 129 -5.66 6.34 -4.99
C TYR A 129 -5.00 4.96 -4.85
N ALA A 130 -3.79 4.78 -5.37
CA ALA A 130 -3.02 3.56 -5.14
C ALA A 130 -2.78 3.28 -3.65
N GLU A 131 -2.71 4.30 -2.82
CA GLU A 131 -2.55 4.16 -1.38
C GLU A 131 -3.86 4.24 -0.60
N VAL A 132 -4.77 5.10 -1.02
CA VAL A 132 -6.03 5.32 -0.30
C VAL A 132 -7.01 4.16 -0.47
N LEU A 133 -7.13 3.57 -1.68
CA LEU A 133 -8.04 2.46 -1.92
C LEU A 133 -7.79 1.26 -0.99
N PRO A 134 -6.55 0.78 -0.84
CA PRO A 134 -6.27 -0.30 0.09
C PRO A 134 -6.48 0.08 1.56
N ARG A 135 -6.16 1.34 1.94
CA ARG A 135 -6.40 1.82 3.30
C ARG A 135 -7.89 1.81 3.62
N ALA A 136 -8.70 2.28 2.68
CA ALA A 136 -10.14 2.31 2.81
C ALA A 136 -10.74 0.90 2.95
N LEU A 137 -10.29 -0.05 2.13
CA LEU A 137 -10.74 -1.46 2.22
C LEU A 137 -10.26 -2.15 3.50
N SER A 138 -9.11 -1.77 4.04
CA SER A 138 -8.56 -2.33 5.26
C SER A 138 -8.99 -1.60 6.55
N ALA A 139 -9.75 -0.51 6.46
CA ALA A 139 -10.11 0.31 7.61
C ALA A 139 -10.83 -0.49 8.72
N GLY A 140 -11.74 -1.41 8.35
CA GLY A 140 -12.40 -2.30 9.30
C GLY A 140 -11.42 -3.23 10.02
N VAL A 141 -10.41 -3.71 9.32
CA VAL A 141 -9.34 -4.54 9.90
C VAL A 141 -8.49 -3.71 10.87
N GLN A 142 -8.12 -2.50 10.48
CA GLN A 142 -7.30 -1.60 11.31
C GLN A 142 -7.98 -1.28 12.66
N LEU A 143 -9.31 -1.12 12.68
CA LEU A 143 -10.07 -0.90 13.90
C LEU A 143 -10.00 -2.10 14.87
N ASN A 144 -9.84 -3.30 14.35
CA ASN A 144 -9.72 -4.52 15.14
C ASN A 144 -8.28 -4.82 15.58
N ILE A 145 -7.29 -4.08 15.10
CA ILE A 145 -5.91 -4.17 15.57
C ILE A 145 -5.76 -3.25 16.78
N HIS A 146 -5.90 -3.80 17.98
CA HIS A 146 -5.73 -3.05 19.22
C HIS A 146 -4.27 -2.64 19.41
N SER A 147 -4.04 -1.47 19.99
CA SER A 147 -2.70 -0.92 20.27
C SER A 147 -1.87 -1.84 21.18
N ASP A 148 -2.53 -2.63 22.04
CA ASP A 148 -1.89 -3.54 22.98
C ASP A 148 -1.13 -4.70 22.30
N TYR A 149 -1.41 -4.97 21.02
CA TYR A 149 -0.71 -5.96 20.22
C TYR A 149 0.50 -5.40 19.46
N ILE A 150 0.70 -4.09 19.50
CA ILE A 150 1.81 -3.43 18.82
C ILE A 150 2.96 -3.36 19.82
N ARG A 151 3.91 -4.28 19.69
CA ARG A 151 5.13 -4.25 20.51
C ARG A 151 6.02 -3.10 20.04
N PRO A 152 6.61 -2.33 20.96
CA PRO A 152 7.51 -1.23 20.59
C PRO A 152 8.92 -1.68 20.18
N ASP A 153 9.23 -2.98 20.25
CA ASP A 153 10.54 -3.55 20.04
C ASP A 153 11.01 -3.65 18.57
N TRP A 154 10.15 -3.27 17.64
CA TRP A 154 10.48 -3.24 16.21
C TRP A 154 11.35 -2.05 15.78
N GLN A 155 11.66 -1.15 16.71
CA GLN A 155 12.58 -0.04 16.53
C GLN A 155 13.82 -0.20 17.40
N ASP A 156 14.97 0.26 16.88
CA ASP A 156 16.17 0.39 17.70
C ASP A 156 16.14 1.68 18.56
N ALA A 157 17.19 1.87 19.37
CA ALA A 157 17.30 3.04 20.24
C ALA A 157 17.36 4.40 19.48
N GLN A 158 17.59 4.37 18.17
CA GLN A 158 17.60 5.54 17.29
C GLN A 158 16.28 5.70 16.52
N GLY A 159 15.26 4.92 16.83
CA GLY A 159 13.96 4.94 16.14
C GLY A 159 13.99 4.32 14.74
N ARG A 160 15.05 3.59 14.37
CA ARG A 160 15.15 2.93 13.06
C ARG A 160 14.44 1.59 13.09
N MET A 161 13.74 1.28 12.01
CA MET A 161 13.03 0.01 11.88
C MET A 161 13.98 -1.19 11.92
N LEU A 162 13.58 -2.24 12.63
CA LEU A 162 14.17 -3.57 12.64
C LEU A 162 13.27 -4.52 11.83
N PRO A 163 13.47 -4.66 10.51
CA PRO A 163 12.51 -5.27 9.59
C PRO A 163 12.08 -6.69 9.97
N LYS A 164 13.04 -7.52 10.42
CA LYS A 164 12.76 -8.91 10.79
C LYS A 164 11.93 -9.01 12.07
N ILE A 165 12.19 -8.14 13.04
CA ILE A 165 11.39 -8.07 14.29
C ILE A 165 10.00 -7.57 13.96
N PHE A 166 9.89 -6.57 13.11
CA PHE A 166 8.62 -6.02 12.65
C PHE A 166 7.70 -7.08 12.05
N LEU A 167 8.22 -7.91 11.12
CA LEU A 167 7.43 -8.99 10.53
C LEU A 167 7.19 -10.18 11.47
N ARG A 168 8.07 -10.43 12.45
CA ARG A 168 7.78 -11.39 13.51
C ARG A 168 6.62 -10.95 14.39
N ASN A 169 6.54 -9.67 14.70
CA ASN A 169 5.40 -9.13 15.44
C ASN A 169 4.10 -9.28 14.64
N PHE A 170 4.15 -9.09 13.31
CA PHE A 170 3.02 -9.41 12.44
C PHE A 170 2.68 -10.90 12.50
N GLN A 171 3.64 -11.81 12.43
CA GLN A 171 3.40 -13.25 12.53
C GLN A 171 2.72 -13.62 13.84
N ASP A 172 3.20 -13.09 14.98
CA ASP A 172 2.62 -13.37 16.30
C ASP A 172 1.18 -12.85 16.38
N TRP A 173 0.94 -11.66 15.88
CA TRP A 173 -0.39 -11.10 15.79
C TRP A 173 -1.29 -11.92 14.86
N TRP A 174 -0.79 -12.30 13.67
CA TRP A 174 -1.53 -13.11 12.70
C TRP A 174 -1.87 -14.50 13.24
N ARG A 175 -0.96 -15.12 13.99
CA ARG A 175 -1.20 -16.41 14.65
C ARG A 175 -2.38 -16.33 15.63
N GLN A 176 -2.52 -15.23 16.35
CA GLN A 176 -3.55 -15.06 17.38
C GLN A 176 -4.91 -14.68 16.78
N HIS A 177 -4.94 -13.91 15.69
CA HIS A 177 -6.16 -13.27 15.20
C HIS A 177 -6.57 -13.68 13.79
N GLY A 178 -5.68 -14.22 13.01
CA GLY A 178 -5.91 -14.49 11.58
C GLY A 178 -6.97 -15.57 11.35
N GLU A 179 -7.09 -16.57 12.20
CA GLU A 179 -8.12 -17.62 12.09
C GLU A 179 -9.53 -17.04 12.25
N VAL A 180 -9.74 -16.21 13.25
CA VAL A 180 -11.03 -15.53 13.49
C VAL A 180 -11.34 -14.57 12.35
N MET A 181 -10.35 -13.87 11.85
CA MET A 181 -10.53 -12.97 10.71
C MET A 181 -10.92 -13.72 9.43
N ARG A 182 -10.36 -14.91 9.21
CA ARG A 182 -10.74 -15.77 8.07
C ARG A 182 -12.17 -16.29 8.15
N SER A 183 -12.66 -16.58 9.36
CA SER A 183 -13.98 -17.16 9.58
C SER A 183 -15.12 -16.14 9.61
N SER A 184 -14.83 -14.86 9.80
CA SER A 184 -15.85 -13.82 9.79
C SER A 184 -16.34 -13.54 8.37
N VAL A 185 -17.68 -13.48 8.18
CA VAL A 185 -18.32 -13.30 6.85
C VAL A 185 -17.82 -12.04 6.14
N SER A 186 -17.45 -11.00 6.89
CA SER A 186 -16.91 -9.74 6.34
C SER A 186 -15.48 -9.86 5.83
N TYR A 187 -14.77 -10.94 6.17
CA TYR A 187 -13.34 -11.13 5.86
C TYR A 187 -13.08 -12.33 4.94
N HIS A 188 -14.10 -13.09 4.53
CA HIS A 188 -13.91 -14.17 3.56
C HIS A 188 -13.31 -13.69 2.23
N GLU A 189 -13.52 -12.42 1.92
CA GLU A 189 -13.04 -11.75 0.71
C GLU A 189 -11.82 -10.88 0.98
N ALA A 190 -11.58 -10.45 2.23
CA ALA A 190 -10.40 -9.67 2.56
C ALA A 190 -9.16 -10.55 2.43
N ALA A 191 -8.46 -10.37 1.33
CA ALA A 191 -7.27 -11.14 1.08
C ALA A 191 -6.22 -10.88 2.17
N PRO A 192 -5.45 -11.89 2.56
CA PRO A 192 -4.46 -11.79 3.63
C PRO A 192 -3.49 -10.63 3.49
N HIS A 193 -3.19 -10.19 2.28
CA HIS A 193 -2.33 -9.04 2.05
C HIS A 193 -2.98 -7.68 2.39
N LEU A 194 -4.33 -7.54 2.30
CA LEU A 194 -5.01 -6.36 2.83
C LEU A 194 -4.88 -6.30 4.36
N ILE A 195 -4.89 -7.47 5.00
CA ILE A 195 -4.68 -7.60 6.45
C ILE A 195 -3.23 -7.24 6.82
N LEU A 196 -2.25 -7.78 6.09
CA LEU A 196 -0.85 -7.39 6.26
C LEU A 196 -0.68 -5.88 6.10
N MET A 197 -1.28 -5.30 5.07
CA MET A 197 -1.25 -3.86 4.89
C MET A 197 -1.89 -3.08 6.03
N ALA A 198 -3.06 -3.52 6.49
CA ALA A 198 -3.72 -2.88 7.62
C ALA A 198 -2.80 -2.86 8.86
N TYR A 199 -2.14 -3.98 9.10
CA TYR A 199 -1.15 -4.09 10.18
C TYR A 199 0.02 -3.14 9.98
N LEU A 200 0.66 -3.18 8.80
CA LEU A 200 1.79 -2.31 8.47
C LEU A 200 1.40 -0.83 8.64
N GLN A 201 0.26 -0.42 8.12
CA GLN A 201 -0.23 0.95 8.22
C GLN A 201 -0.52 1.36 9.67
N ARG A 202 -1.06 0.44 10.47
CA ARG A 202 -1.38 0.72 11.88
C ARG A 202 -0.12 0.90 12.72
N VAL A 203 0.92 0.10 12.46
CA VAL A 203 2.16 0.09 13.25
C VAL A 203 3.09 1.24 12.84
N VAL A 204 3.21 1.52 11.54
CA VAL A 204 4.10 2.58 11.01
C VAL A 204 3.57 3.99 11.31
N ASN A 205 2.31 4.13 11.54
CA ASN A 205 1.47 5.26 11.97
C ASN A 205 2.18 6.61 12.17
N GLY A 206 2.26 7.41 11.11
CA GLY A 206 2.63 8.84 11.17
C GLY A 206 4.09 9.17 10.88
N ASP A 207 5.05 8.30 11.22
CA ASP A 207 6.48 8.58 11.06
C ASP A 207 7.14 7.75 9.95
N GLY A 208 6.37 6.95 9.22
CA GLY A 208 6.86 6.09 8.16
C GLY A 208 6.05 6.19 6.88
N TYR A 209 6.62 5.66 5.82
CA TYR A 209 6.03 5.65 4.48
C TYR A 209 5.87 4.22 3.96
N ILE A 210 4.68 3.90 3.45
CA ILE A 210 4.41 2.64 2.78
C ILE A 210 4.06 2.94 1.33
N SER A 211 4.93 2.54 0.42
CA SER A 211 4.64 2.60 -1.01
C SER A 211 4.30 1.25 -1.58
N ARG A 212 3.50 1.26 -2.63
CA ARG A 212 3.15 0.09 -3.41
C ARG A 212 3.55 0.27 -4.84
N GLU A 213 4.08 -0.76 -5.42
CA GLU A 213 4.22 -0.83 -6.84
C GLU A 213 3.14 -1.71 -7.44
N TYR A 214 2.32 -1.07 -8.26
CA TYR A 214 1.40 -1.78 -9.14
C TYR A 214 2.13 -2.08 -10.44
N ALA A 215 2.73 -3.26 -10.52
CA ALA A 215 3.25 -3.71 -11.81
C ALA A 215 2.07 -3.99 -12.74
N ALA A 216 2.04 -3.30 -13.87
CA ALA A 216 1.08 -3.57 -14.93
C ALA A 216 1.18 -5.05 -15.35
N GLY A 217 0.13 -5.80 -15.10
CA GLY A 217 -0.12 -7.07 -15.81
C GLY A 217 0.24 -8.38 -15.16
N SER A 218 0.69 -8.47 -13.91
CA SER A 218 1.05 -9.77 -13.34
C SER A 218 0.71 -9.97 -11.86
N GLY A 219 -0.35 -9.38 -11.37
CA GLY A 219 -0.86 -9.71 -10.02
C GLY A 219 0.16 -9.51 -8.90
N ARG A 220 0.94 -8.42 -8.92
CA ARG A 220 2.03 -8.17 -7.99
C ARG A 220 1.64 -7.12 -6.98
N LEU A 221 1.84 -7.46 -5.73
CA LEU A 221 1.76 -6.53 -4.64
C LEU A 221 3.13 -6.44 -3.97
N ASP A 222 4.00 -5.62 -4.56
CA ASP A 222 5.26 -5.29 -3.95
C ASP A 222 5.04 -4.13 -2.97
N LEU A 223 5.41 -4.31 -1.73
CA LEU A 223 5.31 -3.31 -0.68
C LEU A 223 6.70 -2.82 -0.31
N MET A 224 6.89 -1.51 -0.25
CA MET A 224 8.04 -0.91 0.40
C MET A 224 7.57 -0.17 1.65
N VAL A 225 8.16 -0.49 2.78
CA VAL A 225 7.98 0.22 4.04
C VAL A 225 9.26 0.97 4.33
N GLU A 226 9.15 2.27 4.59
CA GLU A 226 10.27 3.10 5.01
C GLU A 226 9.96 3.73 6.36
N HIS A 227 10.87 3.55 7.33
CA HIS A 227 10.75 4.16 8.66
C HIS A 227 12.13 4.34 9.28
N GLY A 228 12.37 5.53 9.85
CA GLY A 228 13.66 5.85 10.46
C GLY A 228 14.86 5.74 9.50
N GLY A 229 14.65 5.98 8.19
CA GLY A 229 15.68 5.85 7.15
C GLY A 229 15.98 4.42 6.73
N VAL A 230 15.28 3.41 7.28
CA VAL A 230 15.40 2.01 6.87
C VAL A 230 14.29 1.66 5.88
N LYS A 231 14.66 1.03 4.76
CA LYS A 231 13.75 0.53 3.73
C LYS A 231 13.60 -0.97 3.85
N MET A 232 12.35 -1.45 3.79
CA MET A 232 12.00 -2.86 3.80
C MET A 232 11.13 -3.16 2.57
N ALA A 233 11.65 -4.00 1.68
CA ALA A 233 10.89 -4.49 0.53
C ALA A 233 10.21 -5.81 0.87
N ILE A 234 8.93 -5.94 0.54
CA ILE A 234 8.12 -7.12 0.80
C ILE A 234 7.39 -7.52 -0.48
N GLU A 235 7.61 -8.73 -0.95
CA GLU A 235 6.77 -9.39 -1.95
C GLU A 235 5.72 -10.22 -1.22
N VAL A 236 4.47 -10.17 -1.70
CA VAL A 236 3.35 -10.92 -1.10
C VAL A 236 2.75 -11.87 -2.11
N LYS A 237 2.61 -13.13 -1.72
CA LYS A 237 1.99 -14.19 -2.51
C LYS A 237 0.88 -14.89 -1.74
N VAL A 238 -0.14 -15.31 -2.46
CA VAL A 238 -1.22 -16.14 -1.93
C VAL A 238 -1.20 -17.48 -2.65
N TRP A 239 -1.00 -18.58 -1.92
CA TRP A 239 -1.01 -19.91 -2.45
C TRP A 239 -2.40 -20.50 -2.35
N ARG A 240 -2.97 -20.89 -3.49
CA ARG A 240 -4.33 -21.43 -3.60
C ARG A 240 -4.31 -22.87 -4.11
N ASP A 241 -5.45 -23.55 -3.96
CA ASP A 241 -5.66 -24.89 -4.53
C ASP A 241 -5.32 -24.94 -6.01
N LYS A 242 -4.74 -26.06 -6.43
CA LYS A 242 -4.35 -26.34 -7.81
C LYS A 242 -3.22 -25.46 -8.37
N GLN A 243 -2.61 -24.62 -7.56
CA GLN A 243 -1.43 -23.84 -7.92
C GLN A 243 -0.15 -24.50 -7.40
N ALA A 244 0.95 -24.37 -8.13
CA ALA A 244 2.27 -24.73 -7.64
C ALA A 244 2.68 -23.80 -6.47
N ASP A 245 3.64 -24.25 -5.65
CA ASP A 245 4.21 -23.41 -4.59
C ASP A 245 4.78 -22.12 -5.19
N PRO A 246 4.29 -20.95 -4.79
CA PRO A 246 4.70 -19.67 -5.37
C PRO A 246 6.08 -19.19 -4.88
N LEU A 247 6.81 -19.99 -4.12
CA LEU A 247 8.11 -19.61 -3.57
C LEU A 247 9.11 -19.18 -4.65
N ILE A 248 9.29 -19.99 -5.69
CA ILE A 248 10.27 -19.70 -6.76
C ILE A 248 9.89 -18.43 -7.52
N GLU A 249 8.62 -18.30 -7.86
CA GLU A 249 8.11 -17.10 -8.53
C GLU A 249 8.28 -15.85 -7.65
N GLY A 250 7.96 -15.97 -6.36
CA GLY A 250 8.13 -14.91 -5.38
C GLY A 250 9.60 -14.47 -5.24
N LEU A 251 10.53 -15.43 -5.19
CA LEU A 251 11.97 -15.12 -5.15
C LEU A 251 12.45 -14.37 -6.41
N GLN A 252 11.99 -14.76 -7.59
CA GLN A 252 12.32 -14.04 -8.83
C GLN A 252 11.71 -12.62 -8.86
N GLN A 253 10.57 -12.42 -8.22
CA GLN A 253 9.91 -11.12 -8.21
C GLN A 253 10.58 -10.17 -7.21
N ILE A 254 10.82 -10.64 -5.99
CA ILE A 254 11.51 -9.83 -4.98
C ILE A 254 12.92 -9.45 -5.45
N GLU A 255 13.64 -10.32 -6.16
CA GLU A 255 14.95 -10.02 -6.71
C GLU A 255 14.93 -8.79 -7.61
N ARG A 256 14.02 -8.77 -8.60
CA ARG A 256 13.86 -7.62 -9.51
C ARG A 256 13.51 -6.33 -8.76
N TYR A 257 12.72 -6.46 -7.68
CA TYR A 257 12.34 -5.33 -6.86
C TYR A 257 13.52 -4.80 -6.05
N LEU A 258 14.30 -5.71 -5.45
CA LEU A 258 15.53 -5.37 -4.72
C LEU A 258 16.57 -4.71 -5.63
N ASP A 259 16.75 -5.18 -6.88
CA ASP A 259 17.66 -4.58 -7.86
C ASP A 259 17.28 -3.12 -8.14
N ARG A 260 16.00 -2.88 -8.39
CA ARG A 260 15.49 -1.54 -8.69
C ARG A 260 15.65 -0.58 -7.51
N LEU A 261 15.41 -1.05 -6.28
CA LEU A 261 15.54 -0.27 -5.06
C LEU A 261 16.98 -0.21 -4.53
N GLN A 262 17.92 -0.92 -5.16
CA GLN A 262 19.31 -1.05 -4.71
C GLN A 262 19.41 -1.58 -3.28
N LEU A 263 18.59 -2.58 -2.95
CA LEU A 263 18.60 -3.27 -1.67
C LEU A 263 19.25 -4.64 -1.77
N GLU A 264 19.95 -5.06 -0.72
CA GLU A 264 20.65 -6.35 -0.63
C GLU A 264 19.81 -7.43 0.06
N SER A 265 18.72 -7.04 0.68
CA SER A 265 17.82 -7.99 1.36
C SER A 265 16.38 -7.58 1.26
N GLY A 266 15.49 -8.58 1.36
CA GLY A 266 14.04 -8.38 1.32
C GLY A 266 13.26 -9.49 2.00
N PHE A 267 11.95 -9.39 1.90
CA PHE A 267 11.02 -10.31 2.54
C PHE A 267 10.02 -10.84 1.52
N LEU A 268 9.68 -12.11 1.67
CA LEU A 268 8.61 -12.76 0.92
C LEU A 268 7.58 -13.29 1.92
N VAL A 269 6.34 -12.84 1.81
CA VAL A 269 5.23 -13.32 2.66
C VAL A 269 4.32 -14.19 1.80
N LEU A 270 4.21 -15.47 2.17
CA LEU A 270 3.41 -16.47 1.48
C LEU A 270 2.21 -16.87 2.36
N PHE A 271 1.02 -16.45 1.96
CA PHE A 271 -0.21 -16.85 2.64
C PHE A 271 -0.75 -18.16 2.03
N ASP A 272 -0.80 -19.23 2.83
CA ASP A 272 -1.35 -20.51 2.39
C ASP A 272 -2.86 -20.56 2.61
N ARG A 273 -3.62 -20.46 1.51
CA ARG A 273 -5.08 -20.55 1.47
C ARG A 273 -5.60 -21.85 0.86
N ARG A 274 -4.75 -22.85 0.71
CA ARG A 274 -5.19 -24.16 0.19
C ARG A 274 -6.12 -24.84 1.19
N SER A 275 -7.07 -25.59 0.67
CA SER A 275 -7.94 -26.45 1.50
C SER A 275 -7.15 -27.54 2.22
N SER A 276 -6.01 -27.96 1.65
CA SER A 276 -5.08 -28.96 2.20
C SER A 276 -3.97 -28.36 3.05
N ALA A 277 -4.01 -27.08 3.39
CA ALA A 277 -3.00 -26.45 4.24
C ALA A 277 -3.01 -27.08 5.65
N ALA A 278 -1.84 -27.08 6.29
CA ALA A 278 -1.69 -27.56 7.66
C ALA A 278 -2.64 -26.85 8.64
N GLU A 279 -2.80 -27.38 9.83
CA GLU A 279 -3.54 -26.73 10.90
C GLU A 279 -3.01 -25.31 11.16
N TRP A 280 -3.87 -24.39 11.59
CA TRP A 280 -3.56 -22.96 11.69
C TRP A 280 -2.25 -22.68 12.43
N ALA A 281 -2.03 -23.34 13.57
CA ALA A 281 -0.83 -23.14 14.39
C ALA A 281 0.47 -23.60 13.70
N GLU A 282 0.38 -24.56 12.77
CA GLU A 282 1.53 -25.18 12.09
C GLU A 282 1.88 -24.50 10.76
N ARG A 283 1.00 -23.62 10.24
CA ARG A 283 1.22 -22.96 8.94
C ARG A 283 2.38 -22.00 8.95
N MET A 284 2.68 -21.42 10.12
CA MET A 284 3.57 -20.28 10.21
C MET A 284 5.00 -20.70 10.44
N SER A 285 5.83 -20.45 9.44
CA SER A 285 7.25 -20.79 9.51
C SER A 285 8.10 -19.72 8.82
N TRP A 286 9.38 -19.69 9.20
CA TRP A 286 10.41 -18.86 8.58
C TRP A 286 11.39 -19.74 7.80
N LEU A 287 11.79 -19.24 6.62
CA LEU A 287 12.84 -19.83 5.81
C LEU A 287 13.80 -18.70 5.41
N GLU A 288 15.08 -18.86 5.68
CA GLU A 288 16.12 -17.97 5.16
C GLU A 288 16.67 -18.58 3.87
N THR A 289 16.70 -17.78 2.81
CA THR A 289 17.15 -18.21 1.50
C THR A 289 17.82 -17.04 0.77
N THR A 290 18.25 -17.27 -0.46
CA THR A 290 18.81 -16.25 -1.33
C THR A 290 18.12 -16.28 -2.68
N THR A 291 18.13 -15.16 -3.36
CA THR A 291 17.75 -15.06 -4.78
C THR A 291 18.83 -15.68 -5.67
N ALA A 292 18.57 -15.76 -6.97
CA ALA A 292 19.55 -16.28 -7.94
C ALA A 292 20.82 -15.42 -8.01
N SER A 293 20.73 -14.11 -7.78
CA SER A 293 21.88 -13.20 -7.69
C SER A 293 22.54 -13.16 -6.31
N GLY A 294 22.06 -13.94 -5.34
CA GLY A 294 22.66 -14.04 -4.00
C GLY A 294 22.15 -13.06 -2.96
N LYS A 295 21.08 -12.26 -3.27
CA LYS A 295 20.48 -11.35 -2.29
C LYS A 295 19.71 -12.12 -1.21
N ALA A 296 19.85 -11.70 0.04
CA ALA A 296 19.21 -12.37 1.17
C ALA A 296 17.69 -12.18 1.19
N VAL A 297 16.92 -13.26 1.37
CA VAL A 297 15.47 -13.20 1.48
C VAL A 297 15.00 -13.98 2.69
N SER A 298 14.28 -13.31 3.59
CA SER A 298 13.54 -13.95 4.68
C SER A 298 12.12 -14.24 4.22
N VAL A 299 11.76 -15.52 4.19
CA VAL A 299 10.42 -15.96 3.76
C VAL A 299 9.57 -16.27 4.97
N LEU A 300 8.44 -15.59 5.12
CA LEU A 300 7.40 -15.91 6.09
C LEU A 300 6.29 -16.69 5.37
N ARG A 301 6.05 -17.94 5.76
CA ARG A 301 4.82 -18.68 5.42
C ARG A 301 3.78 -18.45 6.52
N ALA A 302 2.52 -18.14 6.11
CA ALA A 302 1.45 -17.75 7.02
C ALA A 302 0.05 -18.26 6.58
#